data_bfa728a44105491f6495e2ca963448af
#
_entry.id   bfa728a44105491f6495e2ca963448af
#
_cell.length_a   1.000
_cell.length_b   1.000
_cell.length_c   1.000
_cell.angle_alpha   90.00
_cell.angle_beta   90.00
_cell.angle_gamma   90.00
#
_symmetry.space_group_name_H-M   'P 1'
#
loop_
_entity.id
_entity.type
_entity.pdbx_description
1 polymer ?
#
loop_
_entity_poly.entity_id
_entity_poly.type
_entity_poly.pdbx_seq_one_letter_code
_entity_poly.pdbx_strand_id
1 'polypeptide(L)'
;MKISVDRLTICGGVYGDLEEYLSNSLFVETSFFAKYPYRKSIKFLDGSVLQIGEIDAVRSGKIKPLRYDFNPNNTTYEKEQMKIVQLMKNVHLTRLDVAFDVRDVDMSRWLWVDRLSRPYNVYYSGNGLVETWYIGGKESEMRIRVYNKAKEQKKKDGTVWWRVEVQMRGKVSDCFSKYDLEYNPFEDVTPVINGNYQELDIKQRAMVNYLIDNPSGFDELSSKTRSEYKK
;
A
#
# COMPACT_ATOMS: atom_id res chain seq x y z
N MET A 1 -0.30 -1.90 -19.10
CA MET A 1 -0.45 -1.88 -17.63
C MET A 1 -0.59 -0.43 -17.20
N LYS A 2 -1.62 -0.07 -16.42
CA LYS A 2 -1.82 1.30 -15.92
C LYS A 2 -1.42 1.33 -14.45
N ILE A 3 -0.46 2.18 -14.11
CA ILE A 3 -0.08 2.45 -12.73
C ILE A 3 -0.92 3.62 -12.23
N SER A 4 -1.41 3.54 -11.01
CA SER A 4 -2.16 4.60 -10.34
C SER A 4 -1.57 4.90 -8.96
N VAL A 5 -1.71 6.15 -8.52
CA VAL A 5 -1.40 6.56 -7.15
C VAL A 5 -2.69 6.52 -6.34
N ASP A 6 -2.85 5.50 -5.51
CA ASP A 6 -4.12 5.24 -4.83
C ASP A 6 -4.26 6.04 -3.53
N ARG A 7 -3.15 6.44 -2.92
CA ARG A 7 -3.14 7.23 -1.69
C ARG A 7 -1.89 8.06 -1.53
N LEU A 8 -2.08 9.29 -1.12
CA LEU A 8 -1.02 10.20 -0.69
C LEU A 8 -1.26 10.64 0.74
N THR A 9 -0.20 10.70 1.55
CA THR A 9 -0.22 11.41 2.81
C THR A 9 0.93 12.40 2.80
N ILE A 10 0.58 13.68 2.89
CA ILE A 10 1.54 14.79 2.97
C ILE A 10 1.47 15.45 4.33
N CYS A 11 2.61 15.96 4.78
CA CYS A 11 2.72 16.74 6.01
C CYS A 11 3.40 18.07 5.71
N GLY A 12 3.00 19.11 6.43
CA GLY A 12 3.56 20.44 6.21
C GLY A 12 3.14 21.46 7.26
N GLY A 13 3.57 22.70 7.07
CA GLY A 13 3.12 23.85 7.84
C GLY A 13 1.83 24.43 7.29
N VAL A 14 1.22 25.36 8.01
CA VAL A 14 0.07 26.13 7.55
C VAL A 14 0.55 27.30 6.68
N TYR A 15 -0.14 27.53 5.56
CA TYR A 15 0.00 28.68 4.70
C TYR A 15 -1.37 29.25 4.39
N GLY A 16 -1.56 30.56 4.46
CA GLY A 16 -2.86 31.20 4.27
C GLY A 16 -3.84 30.98 5.42
N ASP A 17 -5.10 31.34 5.21
CA ASP A 17 -6.16 31.23 6.22
C ASP A 17 -6.91 29.89 6.07
N LEU A 18 -6.37 28.87 6.75
CA LEU A 18 -6.96 27.54 6.78
C LEU A 18 -8.33 27.55 7.50
N GLU A 19 -8.48 28.35 8.56
CA GLU A 19 -9.73 28.35 9.34
C GLU A 19 -10.87 28.99 8.55
N GLU A 20 -10.59 30.10 7.84
CA GLU A 20 -11.55 30.71 6.93
C GLU A 20 -11.97 29.73 5.82
N TYR A 21 -11.01 29.05 5.18
CA TYR A 21 -11.31 28.06 4.17
C TYR A 21 -12.22 26.95 4.71
N LEU A 22 -11.87 26.36 5.85
CA LEU A 22 -12.62 25.24 6.43
C LEU A 22 -14.03 25.64 6.87
N SER A 23 -14.22 26.88 7.34
CA SER A 23 -15.53 27.39 7.77
C SER A 23 -16.48 27.63 6.62
N ASN A 24 -15.96 28.00 5.45
CA ASN A 24 -16.73 28.33 4.27
C ASN A 24 -16.82 27.19 3.23
N SER A 25 -16.10 26.10 3.44
CA SER A 25 -16.00 25.02 2.46
C SER A 25 -17.18 24.04 2.56
N LEU A 26 -17.93 23.91 1.48
CA LEU A 26 -18.94 22.85 1.30
C LEU A 26 -18.32 21.45 1.12
N PHE A 27 -17.01 21.36 0.95
CA PHE A 27 -16.28 20.10 0.84
C PHE A 27 -16.09 19.40 2.19
N VAL A 28 -16.18 20.13 3.31
CA VAL A 28 -16.09 19.54 4.67
C VAL A 28 -17.35 18.72 4.96
N GLU A 29 -17.17 17.42 5.21
CA GLU A 29 -18.25 16.52 5.63
C GLU A 29 -18.47 16.59 7.15
N THR A 30 -17.41 16.47 7.93
CA THR A 30 -17.48 16.50 9.40
C THR A 30 -16.12 16.86 10.01
N SER A 31 -16.14 17.34 11.23
CA SER A 31 -14.93 17.55 12.03
C SER A 31 -15.10 17.01 13.44
N PHE A 32 -14.05 16.45 14.02
CA PHE A 32 -14.05 15.85 15.33
C PHE A 32 -12.71 16.01 16.04
N PHE A 33 -12.71 15.86 17.36
CA PHE A 33 -11.48 15.84 18.14
C PHE A 33 -10.68 14.60 17.80
N ALA A 34 -9.40 14.80 17.48
CA ALA A 34 -8.49 13.71 17.16
C ALA A 34 -7.80 13.17 18.41
N LYS A 35 -7.20 11.98 18.26
CA LYS A 35 -6.33 11.42 19.28
C LYS A 35 -4.93 12.04 19.18
N TYR A 36 -4.31 12.34 20.32
CA TYR A 36 -2.92 12.79 20.37
C TYR A 36 -2.01 11.95 19.45
N PRO A 37 -1.11 12.54 18.67
CA PRO A 37 -0.60 13.92 18.73
C PRO A 37 -1.37 14.97 17.90
N TYR A 38 -2.55 14.66 17.41
CA TYR A 38 -3.41 15.60 16.67
C TYR A 38 -4.56 16.07 17.57
N ARG A 39 -4.97 17.33 17.43
CA ARG A 39 -6.09 17.90 18.20
C ARG A 39 -7.43 17.82 17.44
N LYS A 40 -7.38 17.88 16.11
CA LYS A 40 -8.56 17.92 15.27
C LYS A 40 -8.36 17.08 14.01
N SER A 41 -9.38 16.35 13.60
CA SER A 41 -9.48 15.69 12.30
C SER A 41 -10.70 16.21 11.56
N ILE A 42 -10.52 16.49 10.29
CA ILE A 42 -11.55 16.98 9.38
C ILE A 42 -11.65 15.98 8.26
N LYS A 43 -12.83 15.41 8.09
CA LYS A 43 -13.14 14.49 7.00
C LYS A 43 -13.88 15.24 5.91
N PHE A 44 -13.50 15.00 4.67
CA PHE A 44 -14.08 15.62 3.49
C PHE A 44 -15.00 14.65 2.75
N LEU A 45 -15.83 15.18 1.87
CA LEU A 45 -16.83 14.42 1.10
C LEU A 45 -16.24 13.31 0.23
N ASP A 46 -14.97 13.44 -0.18
CA ASP A 46 -14.24 12.41 -0.93
C ASP A 46 -13.60 11.31 -0.04
N GLY A 47 -13.81 11.40 1.27
CA GLY A 47 -13.21 10.51 2.25
C GLY A 47 -11.78 10.87 2.65
N SER A 48 -11.19 11.94 2.09
CA SER A 48 -9.88 12.45 2.53
C SER A 48 -9.95 13.03 3.95
N VAL A 49 -8.80 13.11 4.61
CA VAL A 49 -8.72 13.53 6.02
C VAL A 49 -7.57 14.51 6.22
N LEU A 50 -7.90 15.69 6.75
CA LEU A 50 -6.92 16.66 7.24
C LEU A 50 -6.83 16.58 8.76
N GLN A 51 -5.63 16.41 9.28
CA GLN A 51 -5.36 16.41 10.73
C GLN A 51 -4.55 17.64 11.10
N ILE A 52 -4.95 18.28 12.19
CA ILE A 52 -4.29 19.47 12.76
C ILE A 52 -3.57 19.03 14.03
N GLY A 53 -2.27 19.30 14.11
CA GLY A 53 -1.40 18.89 15.20
C GLY A 53 -1.68 19.65 16.50
N GLU A 54 -1.43 18.98 17.64
CA GLU A 54 -1.39 19.62 18.95
C GLU A 54 -0.20 20.57 19.06
N ILE A 55 -0.37 21.68 19.75
CA ILE A 55 0.62 22.76 19.83
C ILE A 55 1.94 22.29 20.43
N ASP A 56 1.90 21.51 21.50
CA ASP A 56 3.09 20.96 22.17
C ASP A 56 3.82 19.94 21.28
N ALA A 57 3.08 19.07 20.60
CA ALA A 57 3.64 18.08 19.68
C ALA A 57 4.30 18.74 18.44
N VAL A 58 3.72 19.83 17.95
CA VAL A 58 4.29 20.62 16.86
C VAL A 58 5.54 21.39 17.32
N ARG A 59 5.49 22.04 18.48
CA ARG A 59 6.62 22.81 19.05
C ARG A 59 7.82 21.91 19.38
N SER A 60 7.57 20.72 19.86
CA SER A 60 8.61 19.73 20.12
C SER A 60 9.21 19.10 18.87
N GLY A 61 8.66 19.40 17.69
CA GLY A 61 9.09 18.81 16.41
C GLY A 61 8.65 17.37 16.18
N LYS A 62 7.82 16.82 17.07
CA LYS A 62 7.32 15.43 16.97
C LYS A 62 6.48 15.21 15.72
N ILE A 63 5.66 16.19 15.34
CA ILE A 63 4.85 16.18 14.13
C ILE A 63 4.88 17.54 13.42
N LYS A 64 4.45 17.56 12.16
CA LYS A 64 4.16 18.82 11.46
C LYS A 64 2.75 19.33 11.81
N PRO A 65 2.51 20.66 11.66
CA PRO A 65 1.22 21.27 11.94
C PRO A 65 0.04 20.62 11.24
N LEU A 66 0.23 20.22 9.98
CA LEU A 66 -0.81 19.62 9.16
C LEU A 66 -0.36 18.26 8.64
N ARG A 67 -1.31 17.34 8.57
CA ARG A 67 -1.21 16.06 7.86
C ARG A 67 -2.47 15.87 7.02
N TYR A 68 -2.30 15.76 5.70
CA TYR A 68 -3.39 15.55 4.76
C TYR A 68 -3.24 14.21 4.06
N ASP A 69 -4.29 13.40 4.12
CA ASP A 69 -4.36 12.04 3.60
C ASP A 69 -5.50 11.96 2.58
N PHE A 70 -5.20 11.67 1.32
CA PHE A 70 -6.16 11.72 0.23
C PHE A 70 -5.86 10.73 -0.90
N ASN A 71 -6.85 10.46 -1.73
CA ASN A 71 -6.71 9.68 -2.96
C ASN A 71 -6.70 10.62 -4.17
N PRO A 72 -5.58 10.79 -4.87
CA PRO A 72 -5.48 11.71 -6.02
C PRO A 72 -6.24 11.22 -7.26
N ASN A 73 -6.70 9.95 -7.30
CA ASN A 73 -7.54 9.46 -8.39
C ASN A 73 -9.00 9.92 -8.29
N ASN A 74 -9.38 10.61 -7.22
CA ASN A 74 -10.73 11.16 -7.09
C ASN A 74 -10.85 12.48 -7.83
N THR A 75 -10.97 12.41 -9.16
CA THR A 75 -11.00 13.56 -10.06
C THR A 75 -12.20 14.46 -9.85
N THR A 76 -13.30 13.98 -9.24
CA THR A 76 -14.48 14.77 -8.89
C THR A 76 -14.14 15.92 -7.94
N TYR A 77 -13.18 15.69 -7.03
CA TYR A 77 -12.80 16.65 -5.99
C TYR A 77 -11.35 17.16 -6.12
N GLU A 78 -10.75 17.01 -7.28
CA GLU A 78 -9.35 17.39 -7.53
C GLU A 78 -9.08 18.87 -7.17
N LYS A 79 -9.98 19.77 -7.55
CA LYS A 79 -9.84 21.21 -7.26
C LYS A 79 -9.84 21.50 -5.76
N GLU A 80 -10.71 20.83 -5.02
CA GLU A 80 -10.84 20.96 -3.57
C GLU A 80 -9.62 20.38 -2.86
N GLN A 81 -9.13 19.23 -3.30
CA GLN A 81 -7.90 18.63 -2.81
C GLN A 81 -6.71 19.56 -3.02
N MET A 82 -6.57 20.12 -4.23
CA MET A 82 -5.48 21.05 -4.56
C MET A 82 -5.54 22.34 -3.74
N LYS A 83 -6.73 22.88 -3.43
CA LYS A 83 -6.87 24.02 -2.52
C LYS A 83 -6.30 23.72 -1.13
N ILE A 84 -6.57 22.53 -0.58
CA ILE A 84 -6.00 22.12 0.72
C ILE A 84 -4.48 22.05 0.63
N VAL A 85 -3.95 21.45 -0.44
CA VAL A 85 -2.49 21.38 -0.67
C VAL A 85 -1.87 22.77 -0.73
N GLN A 86 -2.51 23.73 -1.39
CA GLN A 86 -2.06 25.12 -1.50
C GLN A 86 -2.05 25.87 -0.15
N LEU A 87 -2.89 25.44 0.81
CA LEU A 87 -2.89 25.97 2.18
C LEU A 87 -1.78 25.35 3.06
N MET A 88 -0.92 24.50 2.49
CA MET A 88 0.21 23.90 3.17
C MET A 88 1.53 24.46 2.64
N LYS A 89 2.52 24.60 3.52
CA LYS A 89 3.89 25.03 3.16
C LYS A 89 4.91 23.98 3.60
N ASN A 90 6.05 23.96 2.90
CA ASN A 90 7.13 23.01 3.17
C ASN A 90 6.60 21.57 3.24
N VAL A 91 5.83 21.23 2.23
CA VAL A 91 5.17 19.94 2.12
C VAL A 91 6.20 18.85 1.85
N HIS A 92 6.08 17.73 2.55
CA HIS A 92 6.83 16.50 2.28
C HIS A 92 5.90 15.30 2.33
N LEU A 93 6.26 14.29 1.56
CA LEU A 93 5.49 13.06 1.45
C LEU A 93 5.83 12.14 2.63
N THR A 94 4.82 11.60 3.29
CA THR A 94 4.97 10.64 4.41
C THR A 94 4.36 9.28 4.13
N ARG A 95 3.52 9.21 3.09
CA ARG A 95 2.98 7.95 2.56
C ARG A 95 2.63 8.11 1.09
N LEU A 96 2.99 7.10 0.32
CA LEU A 96 2.64 6.93 -1.07
C LEU A 96 2.19 5.49 -1.31
N ASP A 97 0.97 5.30 -1.78
CA ASP A 97 0.47 4.00 -2.22
C ASP A 97 0.37 4.01 -3.75
N VAL A 98 1.14 3.14 -4.38
CA VAL A 98 1.15 2.95 -5.84
C VAL A 98 0.54 1.60 -6.15
N ALA A 99 -0.37 1.56 -7.11
CA ALA A 99 -1.06 0.34 -7.47
C ALA A 99 -1.08 0.11 -8.98
N PHE A 100 -1.16 -1.14 -9.38
CA PHE A 100 -1.51 -1.53 -10.73
C PHE A 100 -2.55 -2.66 -10.74
N ASP A 101 -3.40 -2.63 -11.75
CA ASP A 101 -4.46 -3.59 -11.94
C ASP A 101 -4.05 -4.68 -12.92
N VAL A 102 -4.32 -5.91 -12.55
CA VAL A 102 -4.18 -7.10 -13.38
C VAL A 102 -5.59 -7.61 -13.73
N ARG A 103 -5.89 -7.64 -15.01
CA ARG A 103 -7.19 -8.07 -15.52
C ARG A 103 -7.04 -9.41 -16.23
N ASP A 104 -8.09 -10.22 -16.15
CA ASP A 104 -8.23 -11.50 -16.87
C ASP A 104 -7.14 -12.53 -16.53
N VAL A 105 -6.43 -12.34 -15.40
CA VAL A 105 -5.46 -13.28 -14.85
C VAL A 105 -5.82 -13.58 -13.41
N ASP A 106 -6.12 -14.85 -13.13
CA ASP A 106 -6.42 -15.29 -11.76
C ASP A 106 -5.12 -15.54 -11.00
N MET A 107 -4.90 -14.71 -9.97
CA MET A 107 -3.72 -14.78 -9.11
C MET A 107 -3.99 -15.56 -7.80
N SER A 108 -5.15 -16.20 -7.66
CA SER A 108 -5.54 -16.91 -6.43
C SER A 108 -4.63 -18.10 -6.08
N ARG A 109 -3.84 -18.55 -7.03
CA ARG A 109 -2.87 -19.65 -6.87
C ARG A 109 -1.42 -19.21 -7.06
N TRP A 110 -1.17 -17.91 -7.20
CA TRP A 110 0.20 -17.41 -7.32
C TRP A 110 0.87 -17.39 -5.96
N LEU A 111 2.16 -17.66 -5.97
CA LEU A 111 3.03 -17.54 -4.82
C LEU A 111 3.91 -16.31 -5.00
N TRP A 112 4.23 -15.66 -3.90
CA TRP A 112 5.09 -14.49 -3.92
C TRP A 112 6.31 -14.74 -3.07
N VAL A 113 7.50 -14.67 -3.66
CA VAL A 113 8.77 -14.81 -2.97
C VAL A 113 9.35 -13.44 -2.73
N ASP A 114 9.64 -13.14 -1.48
CA ASP A 114 10.28 -11.90 -1.05
C ASP A 114 11.75 -12.17 -0.69
N ARG A 115 12.68 -11.58 -1.45
CA ARG A 115 14.12 -11.74 -1.21
C ARG A 115 14.59 -11.18 0.13
N LEU A 116 13.87 -10.22 0.68
CA LEU A 116 14.18 -9.60 1.97
C LEU A 116 13.60 -10.37 3.15
N SER A 117 12.92 -11.49 2.91
CA SER A 117 12.31 -12.32 3.96
C SER A 117 11.44 -11.52 4.92
N ARG A 118 10.71 -10.52 4.41
CA ARG A 118 9.77 -9.73 5.21
C ARG A 118 8.62 -10.61 5.70
N PRO A 119 8.06 -10.34 6.88
CA PRO A 119 6.90 -11.08 7.35
C PRO A 119 5.74 -10.94 6.36
N TYR A 120 5.02 -12.04 6.12
CA TYR A 120 3.84 -12.02 5.26
C TYR A 120 2.63 -12.65 5.95
N ASN A 121 1.44 -12.24 5.50
CA ASN A 121 0.18 -12.81 5.91
C ASN A 121 -0.66 -13.12 4.67
N VAL A 122 -1.27 -14.29 4.64
CA VAL A 122 -2.14 -14.75 3.55
C VAL A 122 -3.54 -14.93 4.09
N TYR A 123 -4.51 -14.42 3.35
CA TYR A 123 -5.93 -14.62 3.62
C TYR A 123 -6.53 -15.48 2.55
N TYR A 124 -7.22 -16.53 2.97
CA TYR A 124 -7.84 -17.52 2.10
C TYR A 124 -9.36 -17.37 2.12
N SER A 125 -9.97 -17.68 0.99
CA SER A 125 -11.39 -17.89 0.89
C SER A 125 -11.78 -19.25 1.51
N GLY A 126 -13.09 -19.47 1.71
CA GLY A 126 -13.60 -20.72 2.27
C GLY A 126 -13.29 -21.98 1.42
N ASN A 127 -12.92 -21.80 0.15
CA ASN A 127 -12.49 -22.87 -0.76
C ASN A 127 -10.96 -23.05 -0.81
N GLY A 128 -10.20 -22.39 0.09
CA GLY A 128 -8.75 -22.50 0.19
C GLY A 128 -7.94 -21.70 -0.84
N LEU A 129 -8.60 -20.94 -1.72
CA LEU A 129 -7.90 -20.06 -2.65
C LEU A 129 -7.48 -18.76 -1.97
N VAL A 130 -6.34 -18.22 -2.37
CA VAL A 130 -5.85 -16.95 -1.83
C VAL A 130 -6.74 -15.80 -2.28
N GLU A 131 -7.08 -14.92 -1.36
CA GLU A 131 -7.80 -13.67 -1.62
C GLU A 131 -6.93 -12.44 -1.45
N THR A 132 -5.99 -12.50 -0.51
CA THR A 132 -5.08 -11.38 -0.24
C THR A 132 -3.74 -11.87 0.28
N TRP A 133 -2.67 -11.33 -0.28
CA TRP A 133 -1.31 -11.40 0.25
C TRP A 133 -0.91 -10.04 0.82
N TYR A 134 -0.28 -10.07 1.99
CA TYR A 134 0.46 -8.95 2.54
C TYR A 134 1.91 -9.35 2.74
N ILE A 135 2.83 -8.62 2.14
CA ILE A 135 4.27 -8.78 2.28
C ILE A 135 4.81 -7.52 2.96
N GLY A 136 5.47 -7.69 4.08
CA GLY A 136 5.82 -6.60 4.99
C GLY A 136 4.81 -6.40 6.12
N GLY A 137 5.30 -6.00 7.28
CA GLY A 137 4.49 -5.74 8.47
C GLY A 137 3.53 -4.54 8.28
N LYS A 138 2.52 -4.47 9.13
CA LYS A 138 1.52 -3.39 9.07
C LYS A 138 2.15 -2.00 9.25
N GLU A 139 3.19 -1.89 10.05
CA GLU A 139 3.89 -0.64 10.34
C GLU A 139 5.22 -0.51 9.58
N SER A 140 5.52 -1.42 8.64
CA SER A 140 6.74 -1.35 7.83
C SER A 140 6.76 -0.11 6.95
N GLU A 141 7.95 0.41 6.66
CA GLU A 141 8.16 1.51 5.71
C GLU A 141 7.71 1.12 4.30
N MET A 142 7.81 -0.16 3.96
CA MET A 142 7.28 -0.72 2.73
C MET A 142 6.41 -1.94 3.02
N ARG A 143 5.23 -1.97 2.42
CA ARG A 143 4.31 -3.10 2.47
C ARG A 143 3.70 -3.33 1.10
N ILE A 144 3.73 -4.56 0.62
CA ILE A 144 3.06 -4.94 -0.62
C ILE A 144 1.76 -5.66 -0.28
N ARG A 145 0.73 -5.38 -1.03
CA ARG A 145 -0.58 -6.02 -0.95
C ARG A 145 -0.98 -6.52 -2.33
N VAL A 146 -1.30 -7.80 -2.44
CA VAL A 146 -1.86 -8.40 -3.64
C VAL A 146 -3.23 -8.94 -3.30
N TYR A 147 -4.27 -8.53 -3.98
CA TYR A 147 -5.63 -8.91 -3.59
C TYR A 147 -6.63 -8.93 -4.74
N ASN A 148 -7.68 -9.72 -4.52
CA ASN A 148 -8.80 -9.81 -5.46
C ASN A 148 -9.64 -8.53 -5.39
N LYS A 149 -9.40 -7.62 -6.33
CA LYS A 149 -10.08 -6.31 -6.41
C LYS A 149 -11.53 -6.45 -6.83
N ALA A 150 -11.87 -7.46 -7.66
CA ALA A 150 -13.25 -7.73 -8.04
C ALA A 150 -14.10 -8.06 -6.80
N LYS A 151 -13.57 -8.89 -5.90
CA LYS A 151 -14.24 -9.24 -4.65
C LYS A 151 -14.37 -8.04 -3.70
N GLU A 152 -13.32 -7.24 -3.55
CA GLU A 152 -13.36 -6.00 -2.78
C GLU A 152 -14.46 -5.06 -3.29
N GLN A 153 -14.60 -4.94 -4.61
CA GLN A 153 -15.62 -4.13 -5.27
C GLN A 153 -16.99 -4.84 -5.40
N LYS A 154 -17.14 -6.01 -4.77
CA LYS A 154 -18.38 -6.80 -4.78
C LYS A 154 -18.92 -7.10 -6.19
N LYS A 155 -18.02 -7.26 -7.18
CA LYS A 155 -18.38 -7.66 -8.53
C LYS A 155 -18.92 -9.10 -8.53
N LYS A 156 -20.07 -9.31 -9.18
CA LYS A 156 -20.74 -10.63 -9.26
C LYS A 156 -20.83 -11.17 -10.70
N ASP A 157 -20.26 -10.45 -11.65
CA ASP A 157 -20.33 -10.71 -13.09
C ASP A 157 -19.24 -11.64 -13.64
N GLY A 158 -18.50 -12.32 -12.75
CA GLY A 158 -17.38 -13.18 -13.13
C GLY A 158 -16.10 -12.44 -13.50
N THR A 159 -16.04 -11.12 -13.31
CA THR A 159 -14.85 -10.30 -13.58
C THR A 159 -13.65 -10.82 -12.80
N VAL A 160 -12.58 -11.16 -13.50
CA VAL A 160 -11.27 -11.45 -12.90
C VAL A 160 -10.47 -10.16 -12.83
N TRP A 161 -10.26 -9.65 -11.61
CA TRP A 161 -9.56 -8.42 -11.37
C TRP A 161 -8.78 -8.48 -10.07
N TRP A 162 -7.47 -8.46 -10.20
CA TRP A 162 -6.52 -8.40 -9.10
C TRP A 162 -5.83 -7.05 -9.08
N ARG A 163 -5.39 -6.64 -7.90
CA ARG A 163 -4.59 -5.43 -7.72
C ARG A 163 -3.33 -5.76 -6.93
N VAL A 164 -2.23 -5.23 -7.41
CA VAL A 164 -0.96 -5.20 -6.68
C VAL A 164 -0.72 -3.76 -6.25
N GLU A 165 -0.55 -3.55 -4.96
CA GLU A 165 -0.41 -2.24 -4.34
C GLU A 165 0.86 -2.23 -3.48
N VAL A 166 1.69 -1.21 -3.65
CA VAL A 166 2.83 -0.95 -2.78
C VAL A 166 2.53 0.27 -1.95
N GLN A 167 2.57 0.08 -0.65
CA GLN A 167 2.44 1.13 0.34
C GLN A 167 3.83 1.50 0.86
N MET A 168 4.27 2.72 0.60
CA MET A 168 5.55 3.28 1.05
C MET A 168 5.29 4.35 2.11
N ARG A 169 6.07 4.33 3.19
CA ARG A 169 5.93 5.26 4.32
C ARG A 169 7.28 5.84 4.71
N GLY A 170 7.22 6.96 5.44
CA GLY A 170 8.40 7.60 6.02
C GLY A 170 9.45 7.96 4.97
N LYS A 171 10.68 7.59 5.22
CA LYS A 171 11.81 7.92 4.34
C LYS A 171 11.68 7.33 2.94
N VAL A 172 11.13 6.13 2.82
CA VAL A 172 10.95 5.47 1.52
C VAL A 172 10.01 6.28 0.63
N SER A 173 8.87 6.76 1.18
CA SER A 173 7.96 7.61 0.42
C SER A 173 8.58 8.94 0.00
N ASP A 174 9.39 9.53 0.88
CA ASP A 174 10.06 10.80 0.60
C ASP A 174 11.19 10.64 -0.45
N CYS A 175 11.94 9.54 -0.38
CA CYS A 175 12.94 9.20 -1.40
C CYS A 175 12.30 9.01 -2.78
N PHE A 176 11.19 8.29 -2.86
CA PHE A 176 10.49 8.06 -4.11
C PHE A 176 10.00 9.37 -4.76
N SER A 177 9.64 10.37 -3.95
CA SER A 177 9.20 11.68 -4.45
C SER A 177 10.35 12.56 -4.96
N LYS A 178 11.58 12.35 -4.49
CA LYS A 178 12.75 13.20 -4.78
C LYS A 178 13.67 12.61 -5.84
N TYR A 179 13.77 11.31 -5.93
CA TYR A 179 14.83 10.61 -6.67
C TYR A 179 14.27 9.65 -7.70
N ASP A 180 13.56 10.19 -8.66
CA ASP A 180 13.30 9.52 -9.92
C ASP A 180 12.67 8.12 -9.92
N LEU A 181 11.92 7.88 -10.96
CA LEU A 181 11.11 6.70 -11.28
C LEU A 181 11.91 5.41 -11.55
N GLU A 182 13.23 5.41 -11.37
CA GLU A 182 14.05 4.21 -11.54
C GLU A 182 13.94 3.22 -10.37
N TYR A 183 13.45 3.66 -9.21
CA TYR A 183 13.22 2.75 -8.09
C TYR A 183 12.03 1.82 -8.38
N ASN A 184 12.32 0.55 -8.56
CA ASN A 184 11.30 -0.48 -8.68
C ASN A 184 10.92 -1.04 -7.30
N PRO A 185 9.78 -0.66 -6.73
CA PRO A 185 9.36 -1.14 -5.41
C PRO A 185 9.06 -2.65 -5.37
N PHE A 186 9.07 -3.31 -6.51
CA PHE A 186 8.85 -4.75 -6.66
C PHE A 186 10.13 -5.53 -6.92
N GLU A 187 11.30 -4.90 -6.91
CA GLU A 187 12.58 -5.54 -7.22
C GLU A 187 12.85 -6.78 -6.36
N ASP A 188 12.47 -6.70 -5.09
CA ASP A 188 12.69 -7.77 -4.12
C ASP A 188 11.57 -8.81 -4.08
N VAL A 189 10.49 -8.61 -4.83
CA VAL A 189 9.32 -9.49 -4.79
C VAL A 189 9.07 -10.09 -6.16
N THR A 190 9.18 -11.41 -6.23
CA THR A 190 8.98 -12.15 -7.48
C THR A 190 7.70 -12.96 -7.39
N PRO A 191 6.76 -12.80 -8.34
CA PRO A 191 5.64 -13.70 -8.46
C PRO A 191 6.12 -15.04 -9.00
N VAL A 192 5.72 -16.12 -8.34
CA VAL A 192 5.89 -17.47 -8.85
C VAL A 192 4.54 -17.94 -9.35
N ILE A 193 4.43 -18.09 -10.66
CA ILE A 193 3.22 -18.60 -11.27
C ILE A 193 3.20 -20.11 -11.05
N ASN A 194 2.16 -20.59 -10.37
CA ASN A 194 2.01 -22.01 -10.09
C ASN A 194 1.48 -22.77 -11.34
N GLY A 195 2.22 -22.69 -12.44
CA GLY A 195 1.84 -23.34 -13.69
C GLY A 195 1.81 -24.85 -13.57
N ASN A 196 2.78 -25.44 -12.89
CA ASN A 196 2.99 -26.88 -12.86
C ASN A 196 2.95 -27.48 -11.44
N TYR A 197 2.50 -26.73 -10.42
CA TYR A 197 2.45 -27.25 -9.05
C TYR A 197 1.56 -28.53 -8.93
N GLN A 198 0.48 -28.58 -9.69
CA GLN A 198 -0.41 -29.74 -9.72
C GLN A 198 0.20 -30.96 -10.41
N GLU A 199 1.19 -30.75 -11.28
CA GLU A 199 1.92 -31.81 -11.99
C GLU A 199 3.08 -32.37 -11.13
N LEU A 200 3.47 -31.66 -10.07
CA LEU A 200 4.48 -32.14 -9.13
C LEU A 200 3.94 -33.31 -8.30
N ASP A 201 4.80 -34.27 -8.00
CA ASP A 201 4.46 -35.32 -7.05
C ASP A 201 4.31 -34.76 -5.62
N ILE A 202 3.76 -35.55 -4.73
CA ILE A 202 3.46 -35.13 -3.36
C ILE A 202 4.72 -34.69 -2.58
N LYS A 203 5.89 -35.31 -2.84
CA LYS A 203 7.15 -34.97 -2.18
C LYS A 203 7.67 -33.63 -2.69
N GLN A 204 7.61 -33.42 -3.99
CA GLN A 204 7.98 -32.14 -4.63
C GLN A 204 7.08 -31.01 -4.15
N ARG A 205 5.77 -31.23 -4.08
CA ARG A 205 4.82 -30.23 -3.53
C ARG A 205 5.11 -29.90 -2.08
N ALA A 206 5.39 -30.92 -1.26
CA ALA A 206 5.74 -30.71 0.15
C ALA A 206 7.05 -29.92 0.30
N MET A 207 8.06 -30.22 -0.54
CA MET A 207 9.32 -29.49 -0.55
C MET A 207 9.15 -28.03 -1.01
N VAL A 208 8.39 -27.80 -2.07
CA VAL A 208 8.06 -26.44 -2.55
C VAL A 208 7.36 -25.66 -1.45
N ASN A 209 6.35 -26.24 -0.79
CA ASN A 209 5.66 -25.59 0.32
C ASN A 209 6.61 -25.27 1.48
N TYR A 210 7.45 -26.24 1.87
CA TYR A 210 8.44 -26.03 2.92
C TYR A 210 9.40 -24.89 2.60
N LEU A 211 9.90 -24.81 1.37
CA LEU A 211 10.84 -23.77 0.94
C LEU A 211 10.18 -22.39 0.81
N ILE A 212 8.88 -22.33 0.53
CA ILE A 212 8.11 -21.09 0.55
C ILE A 212 7.98 -20.58 1.99
N ASP A 213 7.69 -21.48 2.93
CA ASP A 213 7.56 -21.14 4.34
C ASP A 213 8.95 -20.91 5.01
N ASN A 214 9.99 -21.53 4.48
CA ASN A 214 11.35 -21.51 5.02
C ASN A 214 12.37 -21.22 3.90
N PRO A 215 12.47 -19.99 3.37
CA PRO A 215 13.35 -19.66 2.25
C PRO A 215 14.83 -19.97 2.50
N SER A 216 15.31 -19.87 3.75
CA SER A 216 16.67 -20.26 4.14
C SER A 216 16.96 -21.76 3.99
N GLY A 217 15.92 -22.59 4.02
CA GLY A 217 16.03 -24.03 3.75
C GLY A 217 16.58 -24.34 2.35
N PHE A 218 16.53 -23.36 1.43
CA PHE A 218 17.17 -23.49 0.12
C PHE A 218 18.68 -23.69 0.21
N ASP A 219 19.33 -23.09 1.21
CA ASP A 219 20.78 -23.21 1.41
C ASP A 219 21.18 -24.55 2.02
N GLU A 220 20.24 -25.25 2.63
CA GLU A 220 20.44 -26.60 3.18
C GLU A 220 20.35 -27.69 2.10
N LEU A 221 19.78 -27.39 0.94
CA LEU A 221 19.62 -28.32 -0.16
C LEU A 221 20.98 -28.61 -0.85
N SER A 222 21.13 -29.82 -1.35
CA SER A 222 22.25 -30.15 -2.23
C SER A 222 22.24 -29.28 -3.51
N SER A 223 23.40 -29.05 -4.10
CA SER A 223 23.51 -28.27 -5.34
C SER A 223 22.62 -28.80 -6.47
N LYS A 224 22.50 -30.14 -6.55
CA LYS A 224 21.62 -30.80 -7.53
C LYS A 224 20.17 -30.47 -7.27
N THR A 225 19.70 -30.63 -6.06
CA THR A 225 18.31 -30.36 -5.66
C THR A 225 17.97 -28.88 -5.83
N ARG A 226 18.90 -27.97 -5.45
CA ARG A 226 18.71 -26.52 -5.70
C ARG A 226 18.52 -26.19 -7.17
N SER A 227 19.25 -26.86 -8.06
CA SER A 227 19.11 -26.66 -9.51
C SER A 227 17.75 -27.14 -10.03
N GLU A 228 17.21 -28.22 -9.47
CA GLU A 228 15.89 -28.75 -9.86
C GLU A 228 14.74 -27.80 -9.47
N TYR A 229 14.84 -27.18 -8.29
CA TYR A 229 13.80 -26.24 -7.79
C TYR A 229 13.96 -24.78 -8.24
N LYS A 230 15.03 -24.44 -9.00
CA LYS A 230 15.22 -23.12 -9.62
C LYS A 230 14.67 -23.03 -11.03
N LYS A 231 14.30 -24.14 -11.64
CA LYS A 231 13.69 -24.22 -12.98
C LYS A 231 12.18 -24.06 -12.88
#